data_c8f13b061850a11f3539b62c3f4720e8
#
_entry.id   c8f13b061850a11f3539b62c3f4720e8
#
_cell.length_a   1.000
_cell.length_b   1.000
_cell.length_c   1.000
_cell.angle_alpha   90.00
_cell.angle_beta   90.00
_cell.angle_gamma   90.00
#
_symmetry.space_group_name_H-M   'P 1'
#
loop_
_entity.id
_entity.type
_entity.pdbx_description
1 polymer ?
#
loop_
_entity_poly.entity_id
_entity_poly.type
_entity_poly.pdbx_seq_one_letter_code
_entity_poly.pdbx_strand_id
1 'polypeptide(L)'
;LTRLGLTEYRLQVNHRSILLALAERCGNIDWLIPITVAIDKLDKIGIEKVKAELQQRGLPELAIDVVEKYLSIQGDVEAVLNGLSDLIGAIPAGATGIAAIREWMGYLGDQSVQFSIDPTLARGLNYYTGMIFEVKAPESVQIGSIGGGGRYDDLTGLFGVPGIPGVGISFGVDRIYDVLEVLDLFPADIAQPPRILFFNLGITEAKVTFALLQVLRKKGIAADMYPEAVKFDKQFKYAEKRGIPFVGILGETERLNGTIQLKNLQNGQQSTLTHAELLNAEL
;
A
#
# COMPACT_ATOMS: atom_id res chain seq x y z
N LEU A 1 0.45 -3.20 6.70
CA LEU A 1 0.86 -1.89 7.23
C LEU A 1 1.53 -2.05 8.59
N THR A 2 0.91 -2.72 9.55
CA THR A 2 1.46 -2.96 10.90
C THR A 2 2.87 -3.55 10.87
N ARG A 3 3.17 -4.49 9.96
CA ARG A 3 4.52 -5.05 9.78
C ARG A 3 5.56 -4.05 9.25
N LEU A 4 5.10 -2.92 8.70
CA LEU A 4 5.96 -1.81 8.28
C LEU A 4 6.10 -0.74 9.37
N GLY A 5 5.59 -0.99 10.58
CA GLY A 5 5.58 -0.03 11.66
C GLY A 5 4.47 1.02 11.58
N LEU A 6 3.66 1.01 10.52
CA LEU A 6 2.52 1.92 10.37
C LEU A 6 1.31 1.31 11.08
N THR A 7 1.00 1.80 12.29
CA THR A 7 -0.07 1.29 13.16
C THR A 7 -1.30 2.20 13.21
N GLU A 8 -1.14 3.48 12.90
CA GLU A 8 -2.21 4.49 13.01
C GLU A 8 -3.00 4.70 11.70
N TYR A 9 -3.08 3.70 10.83
CA TYR A 9 -3.95 3.78 9.66
C TYR A 9 -5.42 3.58 10.02
N ARG A 10 -6.33 4.10 9.18
CA ARG A 10 -7.78 3.93 9.34
C ARG A 10 -8.33 3.08 8.20
N LEU A 11 -8.88 1.91 8.55
CA LEU A 11 -9.63 1.08 7.61
C LEU A 11 -11.11 1.52 7.66
N GLN A 12 -11.60 2.09 6.58
CA GLN A 12 -13.01 2.45 6.41
C GLN A 12 -13.72 1.40 5.57
N VAL A 13 -14.94 1.08 5.96
CA VAL A 13 -15.75 0.01 5.36
C VAL A 13 -17.15 0.53 5.06
N ASN A 14 -17.67 0.16 3.91
CA ASN A 14 -19.07 0.36 3.54
C ASN A 14 -19.56 -0.81 2.68
N HIS A 15 -20.85 -0.81 2.35
CA HIS A 15 -21.44 -1.77 1.42
C HIS A 15 -22.26 -1.05 0.35
N ARG A 16 -22.11 -1.47 -0.90
CA ARG A 16 -22.80 -0.83 -2.04
C ARG A 16 -24.32 -0.78 -1.89
N SER A 17 -24.91 -1.84 -1.30
CA SER A 17 -26.35 -1.90 -1.08
C SER A 17 -26.87 -0.88 -0.07
N ILE A 18 -26.02 -0.36 0.84
CA ILE A 18 -26.40 0.73 1.74
C ILE A 18 -26.63 2.02 0.96
N LEU A 19 -25.73 2.34 0.02
CA LEU A 19 -25.87 3.50 -0.85
C LEU A 19 -27.09 3.36 -1.79
N LEU A 20 -27.34 2.13 -2.25
CA LEU A 20 -28.52 1.81 -3.05
C LEU A 20 -29.81 2.05 -2.25
N ALA A 21 -29.87 1.55 -1.00
CA ALA A 21 -31.00 1.75 -0.11
C ALA A 21 -31.24 3.23 0.22
N LEU A 22 -30.18 4.03 0.34
CA LEU A 22 -30.32 5.48 0.49
C LEU A 22 -31.01 6.10 -0.73
N ALA A 23 -30.63 5.73 -1.95
CA ALA A 23 -31.30 6.22 -3.16
C ALA A 23 -32.77 5.79 -3.23
N GLU A 24 -33.09 4.53 -2.91
CA GLU A 24 -34.47 4.03 -2.83
C GLU A 24 -35.24 4.77 -1.74
N ARG A 25 -34.65 5.08 -0.58
CA ARG A 25 -35.24 5.86 0.49
C ARG A 25 -35.55 7.30 0.07
N CYS A 26 -34.74 7.85 -0.84
CA CYS A 26 -34.99 9.15 -1.48
C CYS A 26 -36.07 9.10 -2.58
N GLY A 27 -36.64 7.93 -2.85
CA GLY A 27 -37.79 7.75 -3.74
C GLY A 27 -37.50 7.24 -5.14
N ASN A 28 -36.23 7.20 -5.57
CA ASN A 28 -35.83 6.64 -6.88
C ASN A 28 -34.39 6.14 -6.85
N ILE A 29 -34.16 4.94 -7.36
CA ILE A 29 -32.85 4.32 -7.53
C ILE A 29 -31.92 5.14 -8.44
N ASP A 30 -32.46 5.88 -9.39
CA ASP A 30 -31.68 6.73 -10.29
C ASP A 30 -30.91 7.84 -9.55
N TRP A 31 -31.30 8.15 -8.32
CA TRP A 31 -30.58 9.07 -7.45
C TRP A 31 -29.26 8.51 -6.90
N LEU A 32 -28.98 7.21 -7.08
CA LEU A 32 -27.77 6.57 -6.57
C LEU A 32 -26.50 7.33 -7.01
N ILE A 33 -26.33 7.57 -8.31
CA ILE A 33 -25.14 8.26 -8.84
C ILE A 33 -25.09 9.73 -8.42
N PRO A 34 -26.15 10.54 -8.58
CA PRO A 34 -26.19 11.92 -8.09
C PRO A 34 -25.84 12.05 -6.60
N ILE A 35 -26.44 11.22 -5.75
CA ILE A 35 -26.20 11.22 -4.30
C ILE A 35 -24.75 10.83 -3.99
N THR A 36 -24.25 9.72 -4.53
CA THR A 36 -22.91 9.23 -4.22
C THR A 36 -21.81 10.16 -4.70
N VAL A 37 -21.98 10.80 -5.86
CA VAL A 37 -21.03 11.82 -6.38
C VAL A 37 -21.01 13.08 -5.50
N ALA A 38 -22.15 13.48 -4.96
CA ALA A 38 -22.22 14.62 -4.05
C ALA A 38 -21.62 14.30 -2.67
N ILE A 39 -21.91 13.11 -2.13
CA ILE A 39 -21.39 12.65 -0.82
C ILE A 39 -19.88 12.47 -0.86
N ASP A 40 -19.29 11.96 -1.95
CA ASP A 40 -17.83 11.79 -2.10
C ASP A 40 -17.04 13.11 -1.97
N LYS A 41 -17.72 14.23 -2.11
CA LYS A 41 -17.13 15.56 -1.94
C LYS A 41 -17.30 16.14 -0.53
N LEU A 42 -18.05 15.46 0.35
CA LEU A 42 -18.43 15.98 1.67
C LEU A 42 -17.25 16.55 2.45
N ASP A 43 -16.16 15.80 2.55
CA ASP A 43 -14.94 16.19 3.28
C ASP A 43 -14.32 17.49 2.72
N LYS A 44 -14.52 17.77 1.43
CA LYS A 44 -13.92 18.92 0.74
C LYS A 44 -14.78 20.17 0.74
N ILE A 45 -16.09 19.99 0.60
CA ILE A 45 -17.01 21.12 0.37
C ILE A 45 -17.98 21.38 1.50
N GLY A 46 -18.15 20.43 2.43
CA GLY A 46 -19.08 20.50 3.55
C GLY A 46 -20.54 20.23 3.16
N ILE A 47 -21.37 19.97 4.19
CA ILE A 47 -22.75 19.49 4.03
C ILE A 47 -23.66 20.49 3.28
N GLU A 48 -23.51 21.77 3.52
CA GLU A 48 -24.37 22.78 2.88
C GLU A 48 -24.17 22.84 1.36
N LYS A 49 -22.95 22.68 0.90
CA LYS A 49 -22.65 22.62 -0.55
C LYS A 49 -23.09 21.31 -1.17
N VAL A 50 -23.00 20.19 -0.41
CA VAL A 50 -23.56 18.89 -0.84
C VAL A 50 -25.07 19.01 -1.06
N LYS A 51 -25.80 19.59 -0.10
CA LYS A 51 -27.27 19.84 -0.21
C LYS A 51 -27.58 20.72 -1.42
N ALA A 52 -26.85 21.83 -1.61
CA ALA A 52 -27.04 22.71 -2.75
C ALA A 52 -26.77 22.00 -4.10
N GLU A 53 -25.73 21.15 -4.18
CA GLU A 53 -25.45 20.37 -5.38
C GLU A 53 -26.59 19.37 -5.69
N LEU A 54 -27.12 18.69 -4.66
CA LEU A 54 -28.24 17.77 -4.81
C LEU A 54 -29.52 18.49 -5.27
N GLN A 55 -29.78 19.66 -4.72
CA GLN A 55 -30.91 20.50 -5.15
C GLN A 55 -30.77 20.94 -6.60
N GLN A 56 -29.58 21.37 -7.01
CA GLN A 56 -29.29 21.74 -8.41
C GLN A 56 -29.46 20.56 -9.37
N ARG A 57 -29.23 19.34 -8.92
CA ARG A 57 -29.46 18.10 -9.67
C ARG A 57 -30.93 17.67 -9.70
N GLY A 58 -31.82 18.40 -9.02
CA GLY A 58 -33.25 18.17 -9.02
C GLY A 58 -33.74 17.20 -7.94
N LEU A 59 -32.93 16.89 -6.92
CA LEU A 59 -33.37 16.07 -5.80
C LEU A 59 -34.45 16.83 -5.02
N PRO A 60 -35.63 16.20 -4.70
CA PRO A 60 -36.69 16.83 -3.89
C PRO A 60 -36.19 17.17 -2.49
N GLU A 61 -36.73 18.22 -1.88
CA GLU A 61 -36.33 18.70 -0.55
C GLU A 61 -36.46 17.59 0.52
N LEU A 62 -37.53 16.83 0.49
CA LEU A 62 -37.73 15.68 1.40
C LEU A 62 -36.64 14.60 1.24
N ALA A 63 -36.13 14.41 0.05
CA ALA A 63 -35.02 13.47 -0.21
C ALA A 63 -33.68 14.05 0.27
N ILE A 64 -33.48 15.36 0.17
CA ILE A 64 -32.31 16.05 0.74
C ILE A 64 -32.29 15.90 2.26
N ASP A 65 -33.43 16.01 2.93
CA ASP A 65 -33.57 15.78 4.38
C ASP A 65 -33.18 14.33 4.76
N VAL A 66 -33.53 13.36 3.91
CA VAL A 66 -33.10 11.96 4.11
C VAL A 66 -31.59 11.82 4.00
N VAL A 67 -30.97 12.45 2.99
CA VAL A 67 -29.51 12.45 2.82
C VAL A 67 -28.85 13.14 4.02
N GLU A 68 -29.34 14.25 4.50
CA GLU A 68 -28.82 14.95 5.68
C GLU A 68 -28.86 14.07 6.93
N LYS A 69 -29.98 13.38 7.18
CA LYS A 69 -30.09 12.40 8.27
C LYS A 69 -29.09 11.27 8.13
N TYR A 70 -28.89 10.77 6.91
CA TYR A 70 -27.90 9.74 6.62
C TYR A 70 -26.48 10.22 6.94
N LEU A 71 -26.10 11.43 6.53
CA LEU A 71 -24.80 12.03 6.79
C LEU A 71 -24.56 12.39 8.26
N SER A 72 -25.61 12.51 9.04
CA SER A 72 -25.55 12.74 10.49
C SER A 72 -25.30 11.46 11.31
N ILE A 73 -25.35 10.27 10.70
CA ILE A 73 -25.12 9.00 11.38
C ILE A 73 -23.62 8.89 11.69
N GLN A 74 -23.28 8.96 12.98
CA GLN A 74 -21.90 8.95 13.49
C GLN A 74 -21.83 8.14 14.79
N GLY A 75 -20.62 7.75 15.17
CA GLY A 75 -20.36 7.03 16.41
C GLY A 75 -19.47 5.81 16.22
N ASP A 76 -19.52 4.91 17.17
CA ASP A 76 -18.87 3.61 17.04
C ASP A 76 -19.58 2.72 16.00
N VAL A 77 -19.01 1.56 15.74
CA VAL A 77 -19.51 0.61 14.73
C VAL A 77 -20.98 0.24 14.96
N GLU A 78 -21.37 -0.03 16.21
CA GLU A 78 -22.75 -0.42 16.52
C GLU A 78 -23.71 0.77 16.43
N ALA A 79 -23.31 1.95 16.85
CA ALA A 79 -24.13 3.17 16.71
C ALA A 79 -24.39 3.48 15.24
N VAL A 80 -23.37 3.38 14.38
CA VAL A 80 -23.55 3.59 12.93
C VAL A 80 -24.46 2.52 12.32
N LEU A 81 -24.27 1.23 12.64
CA LEU A 81 -25.14 0.16 12.12
C LEU A 81 -26.59 0.30 12.57
N ASN A 82 -26.82 0.72 13.82
CA ASN A 82 -28.17 0.96 14.33
C ASN A 82 -28.81 2.17 13.64
N GLY A 83 -28.08 3.28 13.49
CA GLY A 83 -28.61 4.46 12.76
C GLY A 83 -28.92 4.15 11.29
N LEU A 84 -28.09 3.34 10.62
CA LEU A 84 -28.39 2.83 9.26
C LEU A 84 -29.62 1.93 9.27
N SER A 85 -29.77 1.05 10.27
CA SER A 85 -30.94 0.17 10.40
C SER A 85 -32.24 0.95 10.57
N ASP A 86 -32.21 1.99 11.40
CA ASP A 86 -33.37 2.85 11.63
C ASP A 86 -33.78 3.62 10.37
N LEU A 87 -32.83 4.11 9.59
CA LEU A 87 -33.09 4.93 8.41
C LEU A 87 -33.47 4.11 7.17
N ILE A 88 -32.75 3.01 6.91
CA ILE A 88 -32.84 2.23 5.67
C ILE A 88 -32.99 0.71 5.87
N GLY A 89 -33.05 0.22 7.12
CA GLY A 89 -33.13 -1.22 7.40
C GLY A 89 -34.45 -1.89 6.96
N ALA A 90 -35.53 -1.12 6.78
CA ALA A 90 -36.79 -1.62 6.22
C ALA A 90 -36.71 -1.84 4.68
N ILE A 91 -35.70 -1.31 4.03
CA ILE A 91 -35.46 -1.47 2.59
C ILE A 91 -34.63 -2.73 2.37
N PRO A 92 -35.00 -3.66 1.46
CA PRO A 92 -34.27 -4.91 1.27
C PRO A 92 -32.79 -4.74 0.99
N ALA A 93 -32.39 -3.76 0.18
CA ALA A 93 -31.00 -3.43 -0.08
C ALA A 93 -30.26 -2.99 1.19
N GLY A 94 -30.90 -2.18 2.03
CA GLY A 94 -30.34 -1.73 3.31
C GLY A 94 -30.12 -2.87 4.29
N ALA A 95 -31.14 -3.71 4.49
CA ALA A 95 -31.03 -4.91 5.31
C ALA A 95 -29.89 -5.84 4.83
N THR A 96 -29.80 -6.06 3.52
CA THR A 96 -28.72 -6.87 2.91
C THR A 96 -27.34 -6.28 3.19
N GLY A 97 -27.14 -4.97 3.00
CA GLY A 97 -25.86 -4.32 3.21
C GLY A 97 -25.42 -4.34 4.68
N ILE A 98 -26.34 -4.06 5.60
CA ILE A 98 -26.08 -4.12 7.05
C ILE A 98 -25.73 -5.55 7.49
N ALA A 99 -26.51 -6.55 7.03
CA ALA A 99 -26.26 -7.95 7.34
C ALA A 99 -24.87 -8.41 6.81
N ALA A 100 -24.51 -8.02 5.60
CA ALA A 100 -23.20 -8.34 5.02
C ALA A 100 -22.03 -7.74 5.82
N ILE A 101 -22.15 -6.51 6.31
CA ILE A 101 -21.14 -5.91 7.19
C ILE A 101 -21.04 -6.69 8.50
N ARG A 102 -22.17 -7.04 9.14
CA ARG A 102 -22.18 -7.82 10.39
C ARG A 102 -21.57 -9.22 10.17
N GLU A 103 -21.87 -9.87 9.06
CA GLU A 103 -21.28 -11.15 8.69
C GLU A 103 -19.76 -11.03 8.53
N TRP A 104 -19.29 -10.03 7.77
CA TRP A 104 -17.87 -9.74 7.61
C TRP A 104 -17.17 -9.50 8.96
N MET A 105 -17.79 -8.75 9.87
CA MET A 105 -17.27 -8.56 11.23
C MET A 105 -17.12 -9.89 11.97
N GLY A 106 -18.07 -10.82 11.79
CA GLY A 106 -18.00 -12.16 12.38
C GLY A 106 -16.78 -12.97 11.91
N TYR A 107 -16.30 -12.76 10.67
CA TYR A 107 -15.08 -13.42 10.18
C TYR A 107 -13.78 -12.82 10.71
N LEU A 108 -13.79 -11.59 11.23
CA LEU A 108 -12.60 -10.99 11.84
C LEU A 108 -12.20 -11.71 13.15
N GLY A 109 -13.16 -12.27 13.86
CA GLY A 109 -12.93 -12.95 15.15
C GLY A 109 -12.17 -12.04 16.12
N ASP A 110 -11.21 -12.62 16.84
CA ASP A 110 -10.35 -11.92 17.82
C ASP A 110 -9.19 -11.14 17.18
N GLN A 111 -9.17 -10.99 15.85
CA GLN A 111 -8.14 -10.19 15.20
C GLN A 111 -8.34 -8.71 15.53
N SER A 112 -7.32 -8.07 16.07
CA SER A 112 -7.29 -6.66 16.44
C SER A 112 -7.20 -5.75 15.20
N VAL A 113 -8.13 -5.87 14.26
CA VAL A 113 -8.23 -4.98 13.10
C VAL A 113 -9.05 -3.77 13.51
N GLN A 114 -8.43 -2.61 13.53
CA GLN A 114 -9.14 -1.36 13.76
C GLN A 114 -9.81 -0.91 12.47
N PHE A 115 -11.12 -0.80 12.49
CA PHE A 115 -11.92 -0.31 11.37
C PHE A 115 -13.06 0.59 11.84
N SER A 116 -13.58 1.37 10.92
CA SER A 116 -14.81 2.15 11.10
C SER A 116 -15.75 1.90 9.92
N ILE A 117 -17.06 2.00 10.19
CA ILE A 117 -18.04 2.04 9.12
C ILE A 117 -18.17 3.51 8.68
N ASP A 118 -17.92 3.74 7.41
CA ASP A 118 -18.07 5.05 6.80
C ASP A 118 -19.19 5.01 5.76
N PRO A 119 -20.42 5.45 6.13
CA PRO A 119 -21.55 5.46 5.21
C PRO A 119 -21.30 6.32 3.96
N THR A 120 -20.36 7.28 4.04
CA THR A 120 -20.05 8.19 2.94
C THR A 120 -19.07 7.59 1.92
N LEU A 121 -18.43 6.46 2.25
CA LEU A 121 -17.50 5.78 1.36
C LEU A 121 -18.24 5.23 0.13
N ALA A 122 -18.10 5.92 -1.00
CA ALA A 122 -18.84 5.68 -2.24
C ALA A 122 -17.94 5.30 -3.44
N ARG A 123 -16.72 4.87 -3.21
CA ARG A 123 -15.75 4.55 -4.27
C ARG A 123 -16.14 3.35 -5.12
N GLY A 124 -15.62 3.29 -6.35
CA GLY A 124 -15.86 2.18 -7.26
C GLY A 124 -17.30 2.15 -7.78
N LEU A 125 -17.88 3.32 -8.10
CA LEU A 125 -19.29 3.51 -8.47
C LEU A 125 -19.80 2.57 -9.57
N ASN A 126 -18.94 2.14 -10.47
CA ASN A 126 -19.35 1.44 -11.68
C ASN A 126 -19.10 -0.07 -11.67
N TYR A 127 -18.38 -0.62 -10.67
CA TYR A 127 -18.02 -2.05 -10.69
C TYR A 127 -18.10 -2.76 -9.33
N TYR A 128 -18.04 -2.06 -8.19
CA TYR A 128 -18.26 -2.71 -6.89
C TYR A 128 -19.77 -2.95 -6.66
N THR A 129 -20.09 -4.15 -6.25
CA THR A 129 -21.48 -4.61 -6.01
C THR A 129 -21.73 -4.95 -4.54
N GLY A 130 -20.67 -5.15 -3.75
CA GLY A 130 -20.72 -5.57 -2.35
C GLY A 130 -19.93 -4.65 -1.41
N MET A 131 -19.10 -5.28 -0.58
CA MET A 131 -18.23 -4.58 0.37
C MET A 131 -17.26 -3.64 -0.35
N ILE A 132 -17.03 -2.48 0.26
CA ILE A 132 -16.08 -1.46 -0.19
C ILE A 132 -15.13 -1.17 0.97
N PHE A 133 -13.85 -1.07 0.69
CA PHE A 133 -12.81 -0.79 1.66
C PHE A 133 -11.95 0.39 1.22
N GLU A 134 -11.58 1.22 2.16
CA GLU A 134 -10.57 2.26 1.98
C GLU A 134 -9.62 2.29 3.18
N VAL A 135 -8.34 2.41 2.91
CA VAL A 135 -7.33 2.62 3.94
C VAL A 135 -6.80 4.04 3.81
N LYS A 136 -7.04 4.84 4.82
CA LYS A 136 -6.54 6.22 4.93
C LYS A 136 -5.25 6.26 5.74
N ALA A 137 -4.35 7.15 5.35
CA ALA A 137 -3.17 7.49 6.15
C ALA A 137 -3.59 8.07 7.50
N PRO A 138 -2.67 8.12 8.50
CA PRO A 138 -2.89 8.87 9.73
C PRO A 138 -3.23 10.33 9.45
N GLU A 139 -4.04 10.95 10.33
CA GLU A 139 -4.45 12.36 10.16
C GLU A 139 -3.26 13.34 10.21
N SER A 140 -2.20 12.95 10.89
CA SER A 140 -0.95 13.72 10.97
C SER A 140 -0.25 13.85 9.60
N VAL A 141 -0.58 12.98 8.64
CA VAL A 141 0.01 12.96 7.30
C VAL A 141 -1.03 13.37 6.28
N GLN A 142 -0.83 14.49 5.58
CA GLN A 142 -1.77 15.02 4.58
C GLN A 142 -1.74 14.22 3.26
N ILE A 143 -1.77 12.89 3.37
CA ILE A 143 -1.86 11.96 2.25
C ILE A 143 -3.21 11.25 2.39
N GLY A 144 -4.02 11.28 1.35
CA GLY A 144 -5.35 10.69 1.38
C GLY A 144 -5.34 9.15 1.51
N SER A 145 -6.07 8.48 0.66
CA SER A 145 -6.12 7.01 0.64
C SER A 145 -4.79 6.39 0.25
N ILE A 146 -4.34 5.42 1.01
CA ILE A 146 -3.12 4.63 0.76
C ILE A 146 -3.42 3.20 0.28
N GLY A 147 -4.69 2.82 0.26
CA GLY A 147 -5.14 1.56 -0.29
C GLY A 147 -6.66 1.52 -0.35
N GLY A 148 -7.19 0.58 -1.08
CA GLY A 148 -8.62 0.39 -1.17
C GLY A 148 -8.99 -0.78 -2.06
N GLY A 149 -10.26 -1.17 -2.01
CA GLY A 149 -10.76 -2.28 -2.77
C GLY A 149 -12.24 -2.54 -2.53
N GLY A 150 -12.71 -3.65 -3.04
CA GLY A 150 -14.09 -4.06 -2.83
C GLY A 150 -14.45 -5.34 -3.58
N ARG A 151 -15.66 -5.80 -3.33
CA ARG A 151 -16.26 -6.95 -3.99
C ARG A 151 -16.98 -6.50 -5.28
N TYR A 152 -16.84 -7.29 -6.31
CA TYR A 152 -17.56 -7.15 -7.58
C TYR A 152 -18.07 -8.53 -8.03
N ASP A 153 -19.29 -8.58 -8.54
CA ASP A 153 -19.92 -9.84 -8.97
C ASP A 153 -20.00 -9.93 -10.51
N ASP A 154 -20.04 -8.79 -11.21
CA ASP A 154 -20.29 -8.74 -12.65
C ASP A 154 -19.13 -8.22 -13.50
N LEU A 155 -18.01 -7.83 -12.87
CA LEU A 155 -16.87 -7.28 -13.61
C LEU A 155 -16.31 -8.24 -14.67
N THR A 156 -16.30 -9.54 -14.38
CA THR A 156 -15.83 -10.58 -15.29
C THR A 156 -16.75 -10.73 -16.51
N GLY A 157 -18.04 -10.37 -16.39
CA GLY A 157 -18.98 -10.33 -17.50
C GLY A 157 -18.57 -9.37 -18.62
N LEU A 158 -17.89 -8.26 -18.28
CA LEU A 158 -17.35 -7.31 -19.25
C LEU A 158 -16.25 -7.93 -20.15
N PHE A 159 -15.63 -9.00 -19.68
CA PHE A 159 -14.61 -9.77 -20.40
C PHE A 159 -15.15 -11.08 -20.99
N GLY A 160 -16.47 -11.23 -21.07
CA GLY A 160 -17.12 -12.40 -21.67
C GLY A 160 -17.25 -13.62 -20.75
N VAL A 161 -17.00 -13.49 -19.45
CA VAL A 161 -17.11 -14.58 -18.46
C VAL A 161 -18.04 -14.14 -17.32
N PRO A 162 -19.36 -14.17 -17.51
CA PRO A 162 -20.31 -13.72 -16.49
C PRO A 162 -20.39 -14.68 -15.30
N GLY A 163 -20.85 -14.17 -14.14
CA GLY A 163 -21.19 -14.98 -12.97
C GLY A 163 -19.99 -15.41 -12.10
N ILE A 164 -18.82 -14.80 -12.27
CA ILE A 164 -17.66 -15.02 -11.38
C ILE A 164 -17.50 -13.82 -10.47
N PRO A 165 -17.86 -13.95 -9.17
CA PRO A 165 -17.59 -12.89 -8.20
C PRO A 165 -16.10 -12.77 -7.91
N GLY A 166 -15.66 -11.57 -7.55
CA GLY A 166 -14.29 -11.32 -7.20
C GLY A 166 -14.16 -10.25 -6.13
N VAL A 167 -12.97 -10.22 -5.52
CA VAL A 167 -12.51 -9.17 -4.62
C VAL A 167 -11.20 -8.63 -5.13
N GLY A 168 -11.08 -7.32 -5.26
CA GLY A 168 -9.86 -6.63 -5.66
C GLY A 168 -9.39 -5.69 -4.57
N ILE A 169 -8.08 -5.67 -4.32
CA ILE A 169 -7.43 -4.74 -3.39
C ILE A 169 -6.26 -4.09 -4.11
N SER A 170 -6.14 -2.77 -3.98
CA SER A 170 -5.04 -1.98 -4.51
C SER A 170 -4.31 -1.28 -3.38
N PHE A 171 -2.99 -1.25 -3.47
CA PHE A 171 -2.13 -0.53 -2.53
C PHE A 171 -1.41 0.60 -3.28
N GLY A 172 -1.47 1.80 -2.72
CA GLY A 172 -0.70 2.95 -3.19
C GLY A 172 0.73 2.88 -2.65
N VAL A 173 1.60 2.12 -3.30
CA VAL A 173 2.97 1.87 -2.82
C VAL A 173 3.73 3.17 -2.61
N ASP A 174 3.66 4.08 -3.58
CA ASP A 174 4.31 5.41 -3.47
C ASP A 174 3.77 6.21 -2.28
N ARG A 175 2.45 6.19 -2.07
CA ARG A 175 1.83 6.88 -0.93
C ARG A 175 2.19 6.25 0.41
N ILE A 176 2.29 4.92 0.47
CA ILE A 176 2.75 4.22 1.67
C ILE A 176 4.21 4.61 1.95
N TYR A 177 5.06 4.67 0.92
CA TYR A 177 6.44 5.13 1.05
C TYR A 177 6.50 6.55 1.64
N ASP A 178 5.76 7.50 1.07
CA ASP A 178 5.73 8.89 1.55
C ASP A 178 5.25 8.98 3.01
N VAL A 179 4.25 8.16 3.40
CA VAL A 179 3.77 8.10 4.79
C VAL A 179 4.86 7.59 5.73
N LEU A 180 5.57 6.52 5.34
CA LEU A 180 6.66 5.95 6.14
C LEU A 180 7.82 6.96 6.29
N GLU A 181 8.11 7.72 5.24
CA GLU A 181 9.15 8.76 5.25
C GLU A 181 8.77 9.91 6.18
N VAL A 182 7.55 10.45 6.07
CA VAL A 182 7.06 11.55 6.92
C VAL A 182 7.03 11.16 8.40
N LEU A 183 6.73 9.89 8.70
CA LEU A 183 6.65 9.38 10.07
C LEU A 183 7.96 8.78 10.59
N ASP A 184 9.05 8.86 9.80
CA ASP A 184 10.38 8.29 10.15
C ASP A 184 10.31 6.81 10.56
N LEU A 185 9.52 6.02 9.81
CA LEU A 185 9.28 4.60 10.11
C LEU A 185 10.23 3.65 9.36
N PHE A 186 11.13 4.17 8.51
CA PHE A 186 12.12 3.33 7.86
C PHE A 186 13.18 2.85 8.87
N PRO A 187 13.51 1.54 8.86
CA PRO A 187 14.60 1.04 9.69
C PRO A 187 15.92 1.77 9.38
N ALA A 188 16.66 2.11 10.43
CA ALA A 188 17.92 2.86 10.29
C ALA A 188 18.98 2.13 9.44
N ASP A 189 18.89 0.80 9.34
CA ASP A 189 19.79 -0.05 8.57
C ASP A 189 19.45 -0.11 7.07
N ILE A 190 18.26 0.33 6.66
CA ILE A 190 17.84 0.28 5.23
C ILE A 190 18.69 1.20 4.35
N ALA A 191 19.23 2.27 4.92
CA ALA A 191 20.09 3.23 4.22
C ALA A 191 21.58 2.87 4.30
N GLN A 192 21.95 1.78 4.98
CA GLN A 192 23.35 1.40 5.09
C GLN A 192 23.89 0.94 3.73
N PRO A 193 25.13 1.37 3.39
CA PRO A 193 25.77 0.91 2.17
C PRO A 193 26.07 -0.60 2.26
N PRO A 194 26.26 -1.26 1.11
CA PRO A 194 26.80 -2.62 1.12
C PRO A 194 28.11 -2.69 1.91
N ARG A 195 28.37 -3.82 2.57
CA ARG A 195 29.63 -4.05 3.29
C ARG A 195 30.82 -4.17 2.34
N ILE A 196 30.57 -4.70 1.13
CA ILE A 196 31.61 -4.88 0.11
C ILE A 196 31.07 -4.53 -1.27
N LEU A 197 31.87 -3.80 -2.05
CA LEU A 197 31.66 -3.57 -3.48
C LEU A 197 32.71 -4.37 -4.26
N PHE A 198 32.27 -5.27 -5.09
CA PHE A 198 33.17 -5.93 -6.06
C PHE A 198 33.38 -5.05 -7.28
N PHE A 199 34.62 -4.92 -7.72
CA PHE A 199 34.94 -4.21 -8.96
C PHE A 199 34.60 -5.07 -10.17
N ASN A 200 34.09 -4.44 -11.20
CA ASN A 200 33.86 -5.06 -12.50
C ASN A 200 35.03 -4.79 -13.41
N LEU A 201 35.83 -5.82 -13.69
CA LEU A 201 37.03 -5.74 -14.53
C LEU A 201 36.86 -6.38 -15.91
N GLY A 202 35.67 -6.86 -16.22
CA GLY A 202 35.32 -7.50 -17.47
C GLY A 202 34.38 -8.68 -17.30
N ILE A 203 33.88 -9.19 -18.40
CA ILE A 203 32.83 -10.23 -18.38
C ILE A 203 33.28 -11.51 -17.68
N THR A 204 34.52 -11.91 -17.88
CA THR A 204 35.04 -13.17 -17.32
C THR A 204 35.23 -13.10 -15.83
N GLU A 205 35.81 -12.02 -15.33
CA GLU A 205 36.04 -11.74 -13.91
C GLU A 205 34.70 -11.47 -13.20
N ALA A 206 33.80 -10.73 -13.84
CA ALA A 206 32.47 -10.42 -13.29
C ALA A 206 31.62 -11.68 -13.03
N LYS A 207 31.74 -12.73 -13.85
CA LYS A 207 31.03 -14.00 -13.60
C LYS A 207 31.48 -14.66 -12.29
N VAL A 208 32.79 -14.69 -12.05
CA VAL A 208 33.36 -15.27 -10.81
C VAL A 208 32.97 -14.41 -9.61
N THR A 209 33.12 -13.11 -9.73
CA THR A 209 32.78 -12.13 -8.70
C THR A 209 31.29 -12.20 -8.36
N PHE A 210 30.43 -12.34 -9.36
CA PHE A 210 28.99 -12.45 -9.14
C PHE A 210 28.60 -13.72 -8.38
N ALA A 211 29.29 -14.83 -8.64
CA ALA A 211 29.08 -16.07 -7.88
C ALA A 211 29.46 -15.89 -6.39
N LEU A 212 30.59 -15.24 -6.09
CA LEU A 212 31.01 -14.91 -4.73
C LEU A 212 30.00 -13.98 -4.03
N LEU A 213 29.57 -12.95 -4.73
CA LEU A 213 28.55 -12.00 -4.25
C LEU A 213 27.25 -12.72 -3.88
N GLN A 214 26.77 -13.66 -4.68
CA GLN A 214 25.58 -14.44 -4.37
C GLN A 214 25.73 -15.27 -3.09
N VAL A 215 26.90 -15.85 -2.85
CA VAL A 215 27.17 -16.61 -1.62
C VAL A 215 27.17 -15.69 -0.39
N LEU A 216 27.82 -14.52 -0.48
CA LEU A 216 27.82 -13.53 0.61
C LEU A 216 26.39 -13.06 0.94
N ARG A 217 25.59 -12.76 -0.07
CA ARG A 217 24.16 -12.38 0.12
C ARG A 217 23.35 -13.48 0.78
N LYS A 218 23.56 -14.75 0.44
CA LYS A 218 22.92 -15.89 1.11
C LYS A 218 23.32 -16.01 2.60
N LYS A 219 24.49 -15.52 2.95
CA LYS A 219 24.96 -15.43 4.35
C LYS A 219 24.47 -14.17 5.08
N GLY A 220 23.63 -13.33 4.44
CA GLY A 220 23.12 -12.10 5.03
C GLY A 220 24.09 -10.91 4.93
N ILE A 221 25.21 -11.04 4.21
CA ILE A 221 26.17 -9.96 4.02
C ILE A 221 25.74 -9.12 2.82
N ALA A 222 25.48 -7.85 3.05
CA ALA A 222 25.14 -6.89 2.00
C ALA A 222 26.38 -6.67 1.09
N ALA A 223 26.30 -7.19 -0.13
CA ALA A 223 27.36 -7.13 -1.12
C ALA A 223 26.81 -6.62 -2.46
N ASP A 224 27.59 -5.84 -3.17
CA ASP A 224 27.24 -5.32 -4.48
C ASP A 224 28.41 -5.44 -5.47
N MET A 225 28.13 -5.27 -6.75
CA MET A 225 29.15 -5.26 -7.81
C MET A 225 28.93 -4.01 -8.67
N TYR A 226 30.03 -3.35 -9.04
CA TYR A 226 29.93 -2.20 -9.94
C TYR A 226 29.34 -2.65 -11.30
N PRO A 227 28.32 -1.94 -11.83
CA PRO A 227 27.55 -2.46 -12.97
C PRO A 227 28.34 -2.52 -14.29
N GLU A 228 29.33 -1.66 -14.46
CA GLU A 228 30.06 -1.51 -15.71
C GLU A 228 31.56 -1.78 -15.54
N ALA A 229 32.22 -2.33 -16.58
CA ALA A 229 33.67 -2.43 -16.64
C ALA A 229 34.28 -1.07 -16.98
N VAL A 230 34.66 -0.32 -15.95
CA VAL A 230 35.27 1.01 -16.08
C VAL A 230 36.56 1.11 -15.29
N LYS A 231 37.31 2.22 -15.46
CA LYS A 231 38.57 2.46 -14.75
C LYS A 231 38.42 2.36 -13.23
N PHE A 232 39.45 1.85 -12.57
CA PHE A 232 39.50 1.68 -11.11
C PHE A 232 39.06 2.95 -10.34
N ASP A 233 39.63 4.11 -10.71
CA ASP A 233 39.33 5.38 -10.03
C ASP A 233 37.83 5.71 -9.96
N LYS A 234 37.10 5.35 -11.02
CA LYS A 234 35.64 5.60 -11.04
C LYS A 234 34.94 4.67 -10.05
N GLN A 235 35.38 3.43 -9.94
CA GLN A 235 34.81 2.45 -9.03
C GLN A 235 35.16 2.75 -7.56
N PHE A 236 36.42 3.18 -7.31
CA PHE A 236 36.84 3.64 -5.99
C PHE A 236 36.02 4.86 -5.51
N LYS A 237 35.93 5.92 -6.35
CA LYS A 237 35.13 7.11 -6.03
C LYS A 237 33.66 6.78 -5.74
N TYR A 238 33.11 5.80 -6.43
CA TYR A 238 31.75 5.34 -6.16
C TYR A 238 31.66 4.67 -4.78
N ALA A 239 32.60 3.77 -4.44
CA ALA A 239 32.63 3.11 -3.15
C ALA A 239 32.78 4.12 -2.00
N GLU A 240 33.70 5.06 -2.13
CA GLU A 240 33.95 6.14 -1.15
C GLU A 240 32.72 7.04 -0.96
N LYS A 241 32.13 7.51 -2.08
CA LYS A 241 30.94 8.36 -2.05
C LYS A 241 29.75 7.68 -1.35
N ARG A 242 29.64 6.35 -1.47
CA ARG A 242 28.60 5.56 -0.84
C ARG A 242 28.96 5.07 0.56
N GLY A 243 30.15 5.38 1.07
CA GLY A 243 30.60 4.94 2.39
C GLY A 243 30.78 3.42 2.50
N ILE A 244 31.07 2.73 1.39
CA ILE A 244 31.27 1.27 1.37
C ILE A 244 32.63 0.96 2.00
N PRO A 245 32.68 0.16 3.09
CA PRO A 245 33.93 -0.04 3.82
C PRO A 245 34.95 -0.93 3.12
N PHE A 246 34.49 -1.91 2.33
CA PHE A 246 35.39 -2.85 1.66
C PHE A 246 35.20 -2.85 0.15
N VAL A 247 36.29 -3.05 -0.59
CA VAL A 247 36.23 -3.34 -2.02
C VAL A 247 36.94 -4.66 -2.31
N GLY A 248 36.31 -5.46 -3.17
CA GLY A 248 36.87 -6.73 -3.67
C GLY A 248 37.34 -6.58 -5.11
N ILE A 249 38.59 -6.85 -5.38
CA ILE A 249 39.21 -6.72 -6.69
C ILE A 249 39.67 -8.11 -7.14
N LEU A 250 39.10 -8.58 -8.24
CA LEU A 250 39.42 -9.88 -8.85
C LEU A 250 39.76 -9.65 -10.31
N GLY A 251 41.05 -9.60 -10.61
CA GLY A 251 41.57 -9.56 -11.96
C GLY A 251 41.88 -10.95 -12.51
N GLU A 252 42.53 -11.00 -13.67
CA GLU A 252 42.89 -12.26 -14.30
C GLU A 252 43.81 -13.14 -13.43
N THR A 253 44.80 -12.53 -12.77
CA THR A 253 45.71 -13.25 -11.87
C THR A 253 44.97 -13.85 -10.70
N GLU A 254 44.13 -13.09 -10.04
CA GLU A 254 43.32 -13.56 -8.92
C GLU A 254 42.36 -14.66 -9.37
N ARG A 255 41.72 -14.50 -10.53
CA ARG A 255 40.83 -15.51 -11.11
C ARG A 255 41.52 -16.85 -11.35
N LEU A 256 42.73 -16.81 -11.91
CA LEU A 256 43.50 -18.03 -12.17
C LEU A 256 43.98 -18.71 -10.88
N ASN A 257 44.29 -17.94 -9.86
CA ASN A 257 44.79 -18.45 -8.57
C ASN A 257 43.66 -18.77 -7.57
N GLY A 258 42.38 -18.50 -7.90
CA GLY A 258 41.26 -18.68 -6.98
C GLY A 258 41.31 -17.75 -5.77
N THR A 259 41.86 -16.56 -5.94
CA THR A 259 42.02 -15.54 -4.89
C THR A 259 41.28 -14.26 -5.23
N ILE A 260 41.26 -13.32 -4.31
CA ILE A 260 40.72 -11.96 -4.46
C ILE A 260 41.52 -11.00 -3.60
N GLN A 261 41.71 -9.79 -4.05
CA GLN A 261 42.26 -8.71 -3.23
C GLN A 261 41.11 -8.00 -2.51
N LEU A 262 41.13 -8.03 -1.20
CA LEU A 262 40.20 -7.30 -0.32
C LEU A 262 40.90 -6.06 0.22
N LYS A 263 40.32 -4.87 -0.03
CA LYS A 263 40.85 -3.61 0.49
C LYS A 263 39.81 -2.97 1.41
N ASN A 264 40.23 -2.65 2.63
CA ASN A 264 39.47 -1.84 3.55
C ASN A 264 39.70 -0.35 3.24
N LEU A 265 38.65 0.39 2.89
CA LEU A 265 38.75 1.80 2.51
C LEU A 265 38.85 2.75 3.72
N GLN A 266 38.55 2.28 4.93
CA GLN A 266 38.64 3.10 6.14
C GLN A 266 40.09 3.23 6.65
N ASN A 267 40.85 2.12 6.59
CA ASN A 267 42.22 2.09 7.10
C ASN A 267 43.29 1.85 6.03
N GLY A 268 42.88 1.62 4.77
CA GLY A 268 43.75 1.39 3.62
C GLY A 268 44.42 0.01 3.58
N GLN A 269 44.16 -0.88 4.53
CA GLN A 269 44.71 -2.23 4.55
C GLN A 269 44.21 -3.03 3.35
N GLN A 270 45.13 -3.81 2.76
CA GLN A 270 44.85 -4.69 1.63
C GLN A 270 45.39 -6.08 1.94
N SER A 271 44.59 -7.10 1.65
CA SER A 271 44.96 -8.51 1.81
C SER A 271 44.52 -9.31 0.59
N THR A 272 45.30 -10.36 0.28
CA THR A 272 44.90 -11.34 -0.72
C THR A 272 44.32 -12.55 -0.01
N LEU A 273 43.09 -12.87 -0.31
CA LEU A 273 42.31 -13.94 0.31
C LEU A 273 41.93 -14.99 -0.75
N THR A 274 41.90 -16.24 -0.38
CA THR A 274 41.17 -17.25 -1.17
C THR A 274 39.67 -16.95 -1.16
N HIS A 275 38.94 -17.50 -2.11
CA HIS A 275 37.48 -17.36 -2.11
C HIS A 275 36.85 -17.89 -0.82
N ALA A 276 37.38 -18.99 -0.24
CA ALA A 276 36.89 -19.57 1.03
C ALA A 276 37.17 -18.64 2.22
N GLU A 277 38.35 -18.02 2.27
CA GLU A 277 38.67 -17.04 3.33
C GLU A 277 37.79 -15.78 3.25
N LEU A 278 37.57 -15.25 2.03
CA LEU A 278 36.66 -14.12 1.84
C LEU A 278 35.25 -14.42 2.39
N LEU A 279 34.74 -15.62 2.12
CA LEU A 279 33.40 -16.03 2.55
C LEU A 279 33.27 -16.21 4.07
N ASN A 280 34.39 -16.27 4.79
CA ASN A 280 34.46 -16.37 6.24
C ASN A 280 35.07 -15.11 6.90
N ALA A 281 35.42 -14.10 6.13
CA ALA A 281 35.98 -12.85 6.63
C ALA A 281 34.89 -12.03 7.37
N GLU A 282 35.31 -11.35 8.40
CA GLU A 282 34.49 -10.30 9.05
C GLU A 282 34.53 -9.03 8.17
N LEU A 283 33.46 -8.80 7.42
CA LEU A 283 33.30 -7.67 6.51
C LEU A 283 32.51 -6.53 7.16
#